data_48e2e2ae3960d13290db8c11cc4bd5e4
#
_entry.id   48e2e2ae3960d13290db8c11cc4bd5e4
#
_cell.length_a   1.000
_cell.length_b   1.000
_cell.length_c   1.000
_cell.angle_alpha   90.00
_cell.angle_beta   90.00
_cell.angle_gamma   90.00
#
_symmetry.space_group_name_H-M   'P 1'
#
loop_
_entity.id
_entity.type
_entity.pdbx_description
1 polymer ?
#
loop_
_entity_poly.entity_id
_entity_poly.type
_entity_poly.pdbx_seq_one_letter_code
_entity_poly.pdbx_strand_id
1 'polypeptide(L)'
;LKEIKSWCKLAKNDEKERLINELRSVTNVNPNQDSNPNYSLLNWKQVSAINDNSLFTIGGHSLNHNILSSLDEEDMKFEIEESLRLIYKNLGKKTIHYSYPEGQQAHFNNEVISFLKENGIVCCPTAIEGYNTYDEDLFNLRRVMVGFEKISFPYL
;
A
#
# COMPACT_ATOMS: atom_id res chain seq x y z
N LEU A 1 15.43 10.96 -12.65
CA LEU A 1 14.35 10.01 -12.36
C LEU A 1 14.26 9.64 -10.86
N LYS A 2 15.40 9.35 -10.18
CA LYS A 2 15.42 9.05 -8.74
C LYS A 2 14.86 10.20 -7.90
N GLU A 3 15.24 11.43 -8.19
CA GLU A 3 14.78 12.65 -7.49
C GLU A 3 13.28 12.85 -7.64
N ILE A 4 12.73 12.69 -8.86
CA ILE A 4 11.28 12.78 -9.11
C ILE A 4 10.54 11.72 -8.30
N LYS A 5 11.03 10.47 -8.29
CA LYS A 5 10.42 9.40 -7.51
C LYS A 5 10.45 9.70 -6.00
N SER A 6 11.55 10.23 -5.48
CA SER A 6 11.66 10.60 -4.08
C SER A 6 10.73 11.74 -3.72
N TRP A 7 10.62 12.74 -4.57
CA TRP A 7 9.67 13.84 -4.39
C TRP A 7 8.22 13.34 -4.40
N CYS A 8 7.84 12.49 -5.38
CA CYS A 8 6.49 11.92 -5.47
C CYS A 8 6.07 11.12 -4.24
N LYS A 9 7.01 10.56 -3.47
CA LYS A 9 6.69 9.82 -2.26
C LYS A 9 6.21 10.72 -1.11
N LEU A 10 6.64 11.96 -1.09
CA LEU A 10 6.35 12.93 -0.02
C LEU A 10 5.34 14.01 -0.42
N ALA A 11 5.13 14.21 -1.71
CA ALA A 11 4.23 15.24 -2.22
C ALA A 11 2.76 14.89 -1.99
N LYS A 12 1.91 15.91 -1.82
CA LYS A 12 0.45 15.75 -1.77
C LYS A 12 -0.11 15.28 -3.13
N ASN A 13 -1.28 14.65 -3.10
CA ASN A 13 -1.86 14.05 -4.32
C ASN A 13 -2.11 15.07 -5.43
N ASP A 14 -2.61 16.26 -5.11
CA ASP A 14 -2.84 17.33 -6.07
C ASP A 14 -1.55 17.84 -6.74
N GLU A 15 -0.45 17.86 -6.01
CA GLU A 15 0.88 18.20 -6.54
C GLU A 15 1.40 17.10 -7.46
N LYS A 16 1.21 15.83 -7.10
CA LYS A 16 1.55 14.68 -7.95
C LYS A 16 0.78 14.73 -9.27
N GLU A 17 -0.53 14.95 -9.21
CA GLU A 17 -1.38 15.05 -10.38
C GLU A 17 -0.96 16.20 -11.30
N ARG A 18 -0.65 17.37 -10.75
CA ARG A 18 -0.12 18.49 -11.53
C ARG A 18 1.17 18.12 -12.26
N LEU A 19 2.15 17.55 -11.54
CA LEU A 19 3.41 17.13 -12.15
C LEU A 19 3.20 16.08 -13.24
N ILE A 20 2.35 15.08 -12.99
CA ILE A 20 2.03 14.05 -13.98
C ILE A 20 1.41 14.67 -15.25
N ASN A 21 0.49 15.59 -15.09
CA ASN A 21 -0.16 16.28 -16.21
C ASN A 21 0.82 17.16 -16.98
N GLU A 22 1.72 17.85 -16.30
CA GLU A 22 2.80 18.62 -16.93
C GLU A 22 3.74 17.70 -17.72
N LEU A 23 4.19 16.60 -17.12
CA LEU A 23 5.03 15.61 -17.81
C LEU A 23 4.35 15.03 -19.04
N ARG A 24 3.05 14.69 -18.96
CA ARG A 24 2.26 14.23 -20.11
C ARG A 24 2.24 15.27 -21.22
N SER A 25 2.03 16.55 -20.88
CA SER A 25 1.97 17.63 -21.87
C SER A 25 3.31 17.85 -22.58
N VAL A 26 4.42 17.78 -21.85
CA VAL A 26 5.78 17.98 -22.38
C VAL A 26 6.27 16.78 -23.19
N THR A 27 5.97 15.57 -22.74
CA THR A 27 6.46 14.34 -23.39
C THR A 27 5.54 13.83 -24.48
N ASN A 28 4.30 14.33 -24.55
CA ASN A 28 3.25 13.83 -25.44
C ASN A 28 2.97 12.33 -25.29
N VAL A 29 3.26 11.76 -24.10
CA VAL A 29 3.03 10.35 -23.78
C VAL A 29 1.65 10.17 -23.17
N ASN A 30 0.85 9.30 -23.77
CA ASN A 30 -0.42 8.88 -23.20
C ASN A 30 -0.29 7.47 -22.64
N PRO A 31 -0.21 7.29 -21.30
CA PRO A 31 -0.03 5.98 -20.68
C PRO A 31 -1.18 5.00 -20.94
N ASN A 32 -2.33 5.49 -21.42
CA ASN A 32 -3.47 4.63 -21.75
C ASN A 32 -3.37 4.00 -23.15
N GLN A 33 -2.42 4.44 -24.00
CA GLN A 33 -2.23 3.90 -25.35
C GLN A 33 -1.30 2.67 -25.39
N ASP A 34 -0.41 2.54 -24.40
CA ASP A 34 0.52 1.42 -24.27
C ASP A 34 0.17 0.55 -23.04
N SER A 35 -1.04 -0.02 -23.04
CA SER A 35 -1.47 -0.90 -21.94
C SER A 35 -0.75 -2.25 -22.04
N ASN A 36 0.42 -2.34 -21.43
CA ASN A 36 1.05 -3.63 -21.18
C ASN A 36 0.18 -4.41 -20.18
N PRO A 37 -0.34 -5.61 -20.54
CA PRO A 37 -1.19 -6.40 -19.65
C PRO A 37 -0.60 -6.66 -18.27
N ASN A 38 0.75 -6.69 -18.16
CA ASN A 38 1.45 -6.89 -16.90
C ASN A 38 1.30 -5.73 -15.90
N TYR A 39 0.82 -4.56 -16.36
CA TYR A 39 0.55 -3.39 -15.52
C TYR A 39 -0.95 -3.09 -15.39
N SER A 40 -1.82 -3.99 -15.83
CA SER A 40 -3.26 -3.84 -15.67
C SER A 40 -3.64 -3.99 -14.20
N LEU A 41 -4.42 -3.03 -13.70
CA LEU A 41 -4.97 -3.10 -12.35
C LEU A 41 -6.11 -4.12 -12.30
N LEU A 42 -6.24 -4.79 -11.15
CA LEU A 42 -7.39 -5.65 -10.87
C LEU A 42 -8.68 -4.81 -10.78
N ASN A 43 -9.74 -5.31 -11.38
CA ASN A 43 -11.07 -4.76 -11.13
C ASN A 43 -11.72 -5.45 -9.91
N TRP A 44 -12.77 -4.83 -9.37
CA TRP A 44 -13.43 -5.34 -8.16
C TRP A 44 -14.03 -6.74 -8.31
N LYS A 45 -14.43 -7.15 -9.51
CA LYS A 45 -14.89 -8.53 -9.76
C LYS A 45 -13.76 -9.54 -9.59
N GLN A 46 -12.57 -9.21 -10.06
CA GLN A 46 -11.38 -10.04 -9.86
C GLN A 46 -10.95 -10.07 -8.38
N VAL A 47 -11.00 -8.92 -7.69
CA VAL A 47 -10.71 -8.83 -6.25
C VAL A 47 -11.71 -9.67 -5.46
N SER A 48 -13.01 -9.65 -5.80
CA SER A 48 -14.02 -10.51 -5.17
C SER A 48 -13.70 -11.99 -5.38
N ALA A 49 -13.35 -12.40 -6.60
CA ALA A 49 -13.01 -13.78 -6.88
C ALA A 49 -11.76 -14.26 -6.10
N ILE A 50 -10.76 -13.39 -5.89
CA ILE A 50 -9.60 -13.66 -5.03
C ILE A 50 -10.06 -13.78 -3.57
N ASN A 51 -10.91 -12.87 -3.10
CA ASN A 51 -11.42 -12.86 -1.73
C ASN A 51 -12.27 -14.10 -1.37
N ASP A 52 -12.93 -14.69 -2.35
CA ASP A 52 -13.74 -15.90 -2.16
C ASP A 52 -12.88 -17.18 -2.09
N ASN A 53 -11.61 -17.09 -2.41
CA ASN A 53 -10.67 -18.19 -2.29
C ASN A 53 -9.97 -18.13 -0.91
N SER A 54 -10.10 -19.19 -0.11
CA SER A 54 -9.56 -19.29 1.26
C SER A 54 -8.03 -19.20 1.38
N LEU A 55 -7.31 -19.29 0.27
CA LEU A 55 -5.84 -19.13 0.25
C LEU A 55 -5.39 -17.65 0.26
N PHE A 56 -6.33 -16.72 0.08
CA PHE A 56 -6.01 -15.30 -0.02
C PHE A 56 -6.75 -14.47 1.03
N THR A 57 -6.14 -13.36 1.41
CA THR A 57 -6.73 -12.37 2.29
C THR A 57 -6.57 -10.99 1.68
N ILE A 58 -7.66 -10.23 1.58
CA ILE A 58 -7.63 -8.84 1.12
C ILE A 58 -7.43 -7.92 2.31
N GLY A 59 -6.41 -7.08 2.24
CA GLY A 59 -6.09 -6.06 3.24
C GLY A 59 -6.11 -4.64 2.68
N GLY A 60 -6.12 -3.63 3.56
CA GLY A 60 -5.98 -2.23 3.19
C GLY A 60 -4.51 -1.83 2.93
N HIS A 61 -4.30 -0.76 2.12
CA HIS A 61 -2.97 -0.27 1.76
C HIS A 61 -3.00 1.23 1.38
N SER A 62 -3.72 2.04 2.14
CA SER A 62 -4.15 3.42 1.84
C SER A 62 -5.00 3.56 0.57
N LEU A 63 -5.53 4.74 0.34
CA LEU A 63 -6.31 5.05 -0.86
C LEU A 63 -5.41 5.36 -2.06
N ASN A 64 -4.41 6.22 -1.85
CA ASN A 64 -3.55 6.77 -2.89
C ASN A 64 -2.08 6.34 -2.76
N HIS A 65 -1.79 5.32 -1.95
CA HIS A 65 -0.44 4.83 -1.67
C HIS A 65 0.47 5.92 -1.04
N ASN A 66 -0.10 6.83 -0.24
CA ASN A 66 0.66 7.84 0.47
C ASN A 66 1.38 7.24 1.68
N ILE A 67 2.56 7.77 2.00
CA ILE A 67 3.27 7.47 3.24
C ILE A 67 2.47 8.09 4.39
N LEU A 68 1.83 7.24 5.21
CA LEU A 68 0.84 7.69 6.20
C LEU A 68 1.45 8.60 7.27
N SER A 69 2.69 8.36 7.69
CA SER A 69 3.39 9.21 8.68
C SER A 69 3.80 10.59 8.15
N SER A 70 3.75 10.82 6.84
CA SER A 70 4.08 12.12 6.23
C SER A 70 2.87 13.04 6.03
N LEU A 71 1.68 12.53 6.29
CA LEU A 71 0.42 13.26 6.17
C LEU A 71 0.08 13.97 7.47
N ASP A 72 -0.73 15.01 7.38
CA ASP A 72 -1.41 15.53 8.56
C ASP A 72 -2.48 14.53 9.04
N GLU A 73 -2.99 14.74 10.23
CA GLU A 73 -3.90 13.82 10.89
C GLU A 73 -5.18 13.57 10.10
N GLU A 74 -5.74 14.62 9.49
CA GLU A 74 -6.98 14.55 8.70
C GLU A 74 -6.77 13.73 7.42
N ASP A 75 -5.73 14.03 6.66
CA ASP A 75 -5.36 13.32 5.45
C ASP A 75 -5.00 11.84 5.74
N MET A 76 -4.28 11.58 6.83
CA MET A 76 -3.92 10.22 7.25
C MET A 76 -5.17 9.38 7.57
N LYS A 77 -6.11 9.95 8.34
CA LYS A 77 -7.39 9.29 8.67
C LYS A 77 -8.20 9.03 7.41
N PHE A 78 -8.32 10.01 6.52
CA PHE A 78 -9.03 9.87 5.25
C PHE A 78 -8.45 8.74 4.38
N GLU A 79 -7.13 8.66 4.22
CA GLU A 79 -6.46 7.61 3.44
C GLU A 79 -6.76 6.19 3.98
N ILE A 80 -6.80 6.03 5.29
CA ILE A 80 -7.10 4.75 5.94
C ILE A 80 -8.59 4.42 5.82
N GLU A 81 -9.47 5.31 6.28
CA GLU A 81 -10.92 5.07 6.30
C GLU A 81 -11.50 4.83 4.92
N GLU A 82 -11.11 5.63 3.94
CA GLU A 82 -11.64 5.53 2.59
C GLU A 82 -11.18 4.23 1.91
N SER A 83 -9.94 3.79 2.13
CA SER A 83 -9.47 2.50 1.64
C SER A 83 -10.27 1.33 2.24
N LEU A 84 -10.53 1.36 3.54
CA LEU A 84 -11.33 0.35 4.23
C LEU A 84 -12.81 0.39 3.81
N ARG A 85 -13.37 1.59 3.63
CA ARG A 85 -14.73 1.80 3.13
C ARG A 85 -14.92 1.21 1.73
N LEU A 86 -13.96 1.42 0.83
CA LEU A 86 -14.01 0.87 -0.52
C LEU A 86 -13.95 -0.65 -0.53
N ILE A 87 -13.11 -1.25 0.31
CA ILE A 87 -13.06 -2.71 0.47
C ILE A 87 -14.42 -3.23 0.96
N TYR A 88 -14.96 -2.64 2.04
CA TYR A 88 -16.25 -3.04 2.58
C TYR A 88 -17.39 -2.87 1.55
N LYS A 89 -17.43 -1.73 0.84
CA LYS A 89 -18.44 -1.45 -0.19
C LYS A 89 -18.46 -2.52 -1.29
N ASN A 90 -17.30 -3.01 -1.71
CA ASN A 90 -17.20 -3.91 -2.86
C ASN A 90 -17.19 -5.40 -2.48
N LEU A 91 -16.75 -5.74 -1.27
CA LEU A 91 -16.65 -7.14 -0.83
C LEU A 91 -17.71 -7.55 0.20
N GLY A 92 -18.47 -6.59 0.75
CA GLY A 92 -19.54 -6.85 1.72
C GLY A 92 -19.04 -7.24 3.12
N LYS A 93 -17.72 -7.28 3.34
CA LYS A 93 -17.12 -7.61 4.65
C LYS A 93 -15.94 -6.72 4.98
N LYS A 94 -15.75 -6.47 6.29
CA LYS A 94 -14.62 -5.70 6.80
C LYS A 94 -13.35 -6.53 6.70
N THR A 95 -12.26 -5.90 6.24
CA THR A 95 -10.93 -6.47 6.43
C THR A 95 -10.41 -6.12 7.82
N ILE A 96 -9.62 -7.02 8.38
CA ILE A 96 -8.89 -6.83 9.64
C ILE A 96 -7.38 -6.76 9.44
N HIS A 97 -6.94 -6.75 8.19
CA HIS A 97 -5.54 -6.69 7.80
C HIS A 97 -5.25 -5.40 7.01
N TYR A 98 -4.07 -4.87 7.22
CA TYR A 98 -3.57 -3.69 6.54
C TYR A 98 -2.09 -3.88 6.21
N SER A 99 -1.51 -3.08 5.34
CA SER A 99 -0.07 -3.02 5.10
C SER A 99 0.30 -1.55 4.88
N TYR A 100 1.39 -1.10 5.50
CA TYR A 100 1.84 0.29 5.34
C TYR A 100 2.38 0.52 3.92
N PRO A 101 1.97 1.61 3.21
CA PRO A 101 2.64 2.05 2.00
C PRO A 101 4.14 2.26 2.25
N GLU A 102 4.99 1.75 1.37
CA GLU A 102 6.47 1.70 1.52
C GLU A 102 6.96 0.91 2.75
N GLY A 103 6.34 1.02 3.90
CA GLY A 103 6.47 0.20 5.10
C GLY A 103 7.83 0.19 5.79
N GLN A 104 8.75 1.15 5.51
CA GLN A 104 10.00 1.31 6.27
C GLN A 104 9.72 2.04 7.59
N GLN A 105 10.68 2.01 8.52
CA GLN A 105 10.54 2.56 9.88
C GLN A 105 10.03 4.02 9.93
N ALA A 106 10.39 4.84 8.95
CA ALA A 106 9.95 6.24 8.87
C ALA A 106 8.55 6.43 8.26
N HIS A 107 7.91 5.35 7.75
CA HIS A 107 6.69 5.44 6.97
C HIS A 107 5.41 5.19 7.78
N PHE A 108 5.55 4.90 9.07
CA PHE A 108 4.46 4.75 10.04
C PHE A 108 4.93 5.22 11.42
N ASN A 109 3.98 5.53 12.29
CA ASN A 109 4.22 6.01 13.66
C ASN A 109 3.09 5.50 14.58
N ASN A 110 3.17 5.85 15.86
CA ASN A 110 2.18 5.43 16.85
C ASN A 110 0.76 5.94 16.55
N GLU A 111 0.63 7.11 15.94
CA GLU A 111 -0.67 7.68 15.57
C GLU A 111 -1.35 6.84 14.48
N VAL A 112 -0.60 6.48 13.44
CA VAL A 112 -1.07 5.57 12.38
C VAL A 112 -1.46 4.21 12.98
N ILE A 113 -0.62 3.63 13.85
CA ILE A 113 -0.90 2.33 14.49
C ILE A 113 -2.17 2.42 15.34
N SER A 114 -2.31 3.46 16.16
CA SER A 114 -3.48 3.65 17.01
C SER A 114 -4.74 3.76 16.18
N PHE A 115 -4.72 4.57 15.13
CA PHE A 115 -5.88 4.76 14.26
C PHE A 115 -6.26 3.49 13.48
N LEU A 116 -5.30 2.70 13.03
CA LEU A 116 -5.56 1.38 12.43
C LEU A 116 -6.25 0.44 13.43
N LYS A 117 -5.78 0.38 14.69
CA LYS A 117 -6.39 -0.41 15.77
C LYS A 117 -7.82 0.04 16.06
N GLU A 118 -8.08 1.34 16.13
CA GLU A 118 -9.42 1.92 16.31
C GLU A 118 -10.38 1.51 15.18
N ASN A 119 -9.87 1.36 13.96
CA ASN A 119 -10.63 0.87 12.81
C ASN A 119 -10.73 -0.65 12.71
N GLY A 120 -10.31 -1.38 13.76
CA GLY A 120 -10.47 -2.83 13.86
C GLY A 120 -9.39 -3.62 13.11
N ILE A 121 -8.30 -3.00 12.70
CA ILE A 121 -7.15 -3.71 12.13
C ILE A 121 -6.41 -4.44 13.26
N VAL A 122 -6.07 -5.70 13.04
CA VAL A 122 -5.38 -6.55 14.01
C VAL A 122 -3.94 -6.86 13.59
N CYS A 123 -3.60 -6.64 12.32
CA CYS A 123 -2.28 -6.94 11.79
C CYS A 123 -1.93 -5.99 10.66
N CYS A 124 -0.73 -5.41 10.73
CA CYS A 124 -0.19 -4.52 9.71
C CYS A 124 1.33 -4.76 9.55
N PRO A 125 1.76 -5.67 8.65
CA PRO A 125 3.16 -5.93 8.42
C PRO A 125 3.89 -4.73 7.81
N THR A 126 5.16 -4.60 8.17
CA THR A 126 6.10 -3.62 7.64
C THR A 126 6.80 -4.14 6.38
N ALA A 127 7.66 -3.32 5.76
CA ALA A 127 8.64 -3.74 4.74
C ALA A 127 10.08 -3.75 5.29
N ILE A 128 10.22 -3.73 6.61
CA ILE A 128 11.52 -3.83 7.28
C ILE A 128 12.01 -5.27 7.15
N GLU A 129 13.24 -5.45 6.66
CA GLU A 129 13.83 -6.77 6.47
C GLU A 129 14.13 -7.44 7.82
N GLY A 130 13.84 -8.72 7.91
CA GLY A 130 14.17 -9.53 9.09
C GLY A 130 13.18 -10.66 9.34
N TYR A 131 13.44 -11.37 10.45
CA TYR A 131 12.61 -12.46 10.94
C TYR A 131 11.80 -12.00 12.15
N ASN A 132 10.70 -12.68 12.39
CA ASN A 132 9.82 -12.42 13.53
C ASN A 132 10.01 -13.51 14.59
N THR A 133 9.89 -13.12 15.85
CA THR A 133 9.73 -14.05 16.98
C THR A 133 8.24 -14.31 17.21
N TYR A 134 7.95 -15.29 18.06
CA TYR A 134 6.54 -15.65 18.36
C TYR A 134 5.79 -14.51 19.06
N ASP A 135 6.49 -13.67 19.81
CA ASP A 135 5.93 -12.56 20.60
C ASP A 135 6.01 -11.21 19.88
N GLU A 136 6.26 -11.18 18.56
CA GLU A 136 6.39 -9.94 17.80
C GLU A 136 5.05 -9.20 17.74
N ASP A 137 5.11 -7.86 17.83
CA ASP A 137 3.93 -7.01 17.62
C ASP A 137 3.44 -7.13 16.18
N LEU A 138 2.17 -7.49 16.01
CA LEU A 138 1.53 -7.68 14.69
C LEU A 138 1.51 -6.40 13.83
N PHE A 139 1.80 -5.23 14.41
CA PHE A 139 1.96 -3.97 13.70
C PHE A 139 3.41 -3.64 13.34
N ASN A 140 4.36 -4.50 13.73
CA ASN A 140 5.79 -4.35 13.45
C ASN A 140 6.40 -5.59 12.77
N LEU A 141 5.57 -6.48 12.23
CA LEU A 141 6.05 -7.70 11.57
C LEU A 141 7.02 -7.36 10.44
N ARG A 142 8.16 -8.02 10.46
CA ARG A 142 9.21 -7.91 9.45
C ARG A 142 8.92 -8.85 8.29
N ARG A 143 9.49 -8.57 7.14
CA ARG A 143 9.39 -9.41 5.95
C ARG A 143 10.76 -9.66 5.35
N VAL A 144 10.94 -10.85 4.76
CA VAL A 144 12.11 -11.18 3.96
C VAL A 144 11.78 -10.92 2.49
N MET A 145 12.55 -10.06 1.84
CA MET A 145 12.41 -9.78 0.41
C MET A 145 12.93 -10.97 -0.40
N VAL A 146 12.08 -11.53 -1.23
CA VAL A 146 12.41 -12.69 -2.07
C VAL A 146 12.43 -12.26 -3.54
N GLY A 147 13.43 -12.73 -4.31
CA GLY A 147 13.44 -12.61 -5.76
C GLY A 147 14.41 -11.60 -6.36
N PHE A 148 15.25 -10.93 -5.57
CA PHE A 148 16.30 -10.05 -6.08
C PHE A 148 17.67 -10.44 -5.52
N GLU A 149 18.54 -10.92 -6.38
CA GLU A 149 20.01 -11.11 -6.32
C GLU A 149 20.71 -11.57 -5.02
N LYS A 150 20.09 -11.54 -3.86
CA LYS A 150 20.76 -11.83 -2.58
C LYS A 150 20.25 -13.04 -1.80
N ILE A 151 19.10 -13.58 -2.17
CA ILE A 151 18.56 -14.77 -1.49
C ILE A 151 18.19 -15.80 -2.54
N SER A 152 19.06 -16.77 -2.77
CA SER A 152 18.68 -18.01 -3.42
C SER A 152 17.76 -18.76 -2.45
N PHE A 153 16.57 -19.12 -2.89
CA PHE A 153 15.73 -20.07 -2.17
C PHE A 153 16.52 -21.37 -1.99
N PRO A 154 16.79 -21.80 -0.76
CA PRO A 154 17.55 -23.03 -0.55
C PRO A 154 16.77 -24.32 -0.90
N TYR A 155 15.56 -24.17 -1.46
CA TYR A 155 14.62 -25.29 -1.66
C TYR A 155 13.97 -25.35 -3.05
N LEU A 156 14.52 -24.66 -4.05
CA LEU A 156 14.14 -24.85 -5.45
C LEU A 156 15.26 -25.55 -6.20
#